data_04c735b10b9b3e49305dcb97faa0b447
#
_entry.id   04c735b10b9b3e49305dcb97faa0b447
#
_cell.length_a   1.000
_cell.length_b   1.000
_cell.length_c   1.000
_cell.angle_alpha   90.00
_cell.angle_beta   90.00
_cell.angle_gamma   90.00
#
_symmetry.space_group_name_H-M   'P 1'
#
loop_
_entity.id
_entity.type
_entity.pdbx_description
1 polymer ?
#
loop_
_entity_poly.entity_id
_entity_poly.type
_entity_poly.pdbx_seq_one_letter_code
_entity_poly.pdbx_strand_id
1 'polypeptide(L)'
;MANARTTAAGAAASTSKFIKCVTVGDGAVGKTCLLISYTSNTFPTDYVPTVFDNFSANVLVDGQTVNLGLWDTAGQEDYNRLRPLSYRGADVFLLAFSLISRPSYENISKKWIPELRHYAPSVPIILVGTKLDLREDKQFLMDYPGAGTISTQQGEDLKKQIGAVSYIECSSKKQHNVKTVFDAAIKLALYPPKSEKQKRKLSICSVL
;
A
#
# COMPACT_ATOMS: atom_id res chain seq x y z
N MET A 1 -27.45 15.26 -55.38
CA MET A 1 -27.78 14.50 -54.11
C MET A 1 -26.56 13.67 -53.77
N ALA A 2 -25.77 14.12 -52.86
CA ALA A 2 -24.59 13.41 -52.37
C ALA A 2 -24.78 13.06 -50.90
N ASN A 3 -24.87 11.76 -50.61
CA ASN A 3 -25.03 11.22 -49.25
C ASN A 3 -23.67 11.22 -48.55
N ALA A 4 -23.50 12.08 -47.55
CA ALA A 4 -22.38 12.03 -46.61
C ALA A 4 -22.65 10.96 -45.57
N ARG A 5 -21.91 9.83 -45.61
CA ARG A 5 -21.87 8.83 -44.58
C ARG A 5 -20.94 9.36 -43.45
N THR A 6 -21.55 9.77 -42.35
CA THR A 6 -20.85 10.07 -41.09
C THR A 6 -20.46 8.74 -40.45
N THR A 7 -19.19 8.39 -40.49
CA THR A 7 -18.63 7.29 -39.72
C THR A 7 -18.44 7.75 -38.28
N ALA A 8 -19.34 7.33 -37.40
CA ALA A 8 -19.13 7.45 -35.96
C ALA A 8 -17.99 6.52 -35.54
N ALA A 9 -16.83 7.12 -35.22
CA ALA A 9 -15.75 6.42 -34.57
C ALA A 9 -16.21 6.04 -33.16
N GLY A 10 -16.52 4.76 -32.96
CA GLY A 10 -16.81 4.21 -31.66
C GLY A 10 -15.58 4.33 -30.76
N ALA A 11 -15.65 5.20 -29.77
CA ALA A 11 -14.68 5.21 -28.68
C ALA A 11 -14.81 3.87 -27.96
N ALA A 12 -13.81 3.01 -28.11
CA ALA A 12 -13.72 1.78 -27.33
C ALA A 12 -13.67 2.19 -25.85
N ALA A 13 -14.72 1.83 -25.09
CA ALA A 13 -14.76 1.99 -23.66
C ALA A 13 -13.60 1.16 -23.08
N SER A 14 -12.51 1.83 -22.65
CA SER A 14 -11.42 1.18 -21.94
C SER A 14 -12.00 0.64 -20.63
N THR A 15 -12.13 -0.67 -20.51
CA THR A 15 -12.52 -1.30 -19.26
C THR A 15 -11.50 -0.91 -18.20
N SER A 16 -11.94 -0.11 -17.23
CA SER A 16 -11.09 0.29 -16.11
C SER A 16 -10.70 -0.96 -15.32
N LYS A 17 -9.39 -1.20 -15.16
CA LYS A 17 -8.91 -2.33 -14.36
C LYS A 17 -9.18 -2.05 -12.88
N PHE A 18 -9.83 -3.01 -12.18
CA PHE A 18 -9.98 -2.94 -10.74
C PHE A 18 -8.71 -3.45 -10.07
N ILE A 19 -8.21 -2.71 -9.07
CA ILE A 19 -7.06 -3.09 -8.24
C ILE A 19 -7.49 -3.06 -6.78
N LYS A 20 -7.34 -4.18 -6.08
CA LYS A 20 -7.57 -4.29 -4.65
C LYS A 20 -6.26 -4.05 -3.88
N CYS A 21 -6.19 -2.92 -3.19
CA CYS A 21 -5.08 -2.55 -2.32
C CYS A 21 -5.50 -2.67 -0.85
N VAL A 22 -4.83 -3.50 -0.09
CA VAL A 22 -5.15 -3.74 1.32
C VAL A 22 -4.06 -3.15 2.21
N THR A 23 -4.44 -2.30 3.16
CA THR A 23 -3.50 -1.67 4.09
C THR A 23 -3.52 -2.39 5.44
N VAL A 24 -2.35 -2.85 5.89
CA VAL A 24 -2.16 -3.61 7.13
C VAL A 24 -1.03 -3.02 7.98
N GLY A 25 -1.03 -3.31 9.27
CA GLY A 25 -0.07 -2.80 10.24
C GLY A 25 -0.71 -2.56 11.60
N ASP A 26 0.08 -2.24 12.61
CA ASP A 26 -0.39 -2.04 13.99
C ASP A 26 -1.48 -0.96 14.11
N GLY A 27 -2.18 -0.97 15.23
CA GLY A 27 -3.07 0.13 15.62
C GLY A 27 -2.31 1.45 15.69
N ALA A 28 -2.99 2.55 15.39
CA ALA A 28 -2.46 3.92 15.50
C ALA A 28 -1.21 4.26 14.65
N VAL A 29 -0.75 3.36 13.74
CA VAL A 29 0.35 3.71 12.83
C VAL A 29 -0.06 4.70 11.73
N GLY A 30 -1.35 4.97 11.53
CA GLY A 30 -1.85 5.97 10.60
C GLY A 30 -2.31 5.40 9.24
N LYS A 31 -2.75 4.14 9.19
CA LYS A 31 -3.32 3.51 7.98
C LYS A 31 -4.50 4.30 7.44
N THR A 32 -5.53 4.50 8.27
CA THR A 32 -6.73 5.27 7.95
C THR A 32 -6.40 6.70 7.51
N CYS A 33 -5.49 7.38 8.24
CA CYS A 33 -5.05 8.72 7.86
C CYS A 33 -4.38 8.74 6.48
N LEU A 34 -3.62 7.71 6.12
CA LEU A 34 -2.98 7.58 4.82
C LEU A 34 -4.03 7.45 3.70
N LEU A 35 -5.04 6.62 3.92
CA LEU A 35 -6.12 6.38 2.95
C LEU A 35 -7.00 7.62 2.77
N ILE A 36 -7.42 8.26 3.86
CA ILE A 36 -8.21 9.50 3.82
C ILE A 36 -7.40 10.61 3.15
N SER A 37 -6.14 10.79 3.53
CA SER A 37 -5.28 11.82 2.93
C SER A 37 -5.08 11.64 1.43
N TYR A 38 -5.06 10.41 0.95
CA TYR A 38 -5.00 10.12 -0.48
C TYR A 38 -6.31 10.41 -1.20
N THR A 39 -7.44 9.97 -0.64
CA THR A 39 -8.76 10.05 -1.31
C THR A 39 -9.38 11.43 -1.25
N SER A 40 -9.19 12.16 -0.15
CA SER A 40 -9.79 13.48 0.07
C SER A 40 -8.81 14.65 -0.02
N ASN A 41 -7.50 14.37 -0.14
CA ASN A 41 -6.43 15.37 -0.08
C ASN A 41 -6.45 16.21 1.21
N THR A 42 -7.03 15.68 2.29
CA THR A 42 -7.12 16.31 3.61
C THR A 42 -6.62 15.38 4.69
N PHE A 43 -6.05 15.91 5.76
CA PHE A 43 -5.69 15.13 6.93
C PHE A 43 -6.86 15.10 7.91
N PRO A 44 -7.34 13.93 8.38
CA PRO A 44 -8.44 13.86 9.34
C PRO A 44 -8.04 14.49 10.67
N THR A 45 -8.93 15.32 11.22
CA THR A 45 -8.73 15.99 12.52
C THR A 45 -9.12 15.11 13.68
N ASP A 46 -10.09 14.22 13.48
CA ASP A 46 -10.62 13.34 14.50
C ASP A 46 -10.05 11.93 14.35
N TYR A 47 -9.60 11.37 15.47
CA TYR A 47 -9.16 10.00 15.52
C TYR A 47 -10.32 9.08 15.94
N VAL A 48 -10.77 8.25 15.01
CA VAL A 48 -11.72 7.16 15.28
C VAL A 48 -10.99 5.84 14.98
N PRO A 49 -10.91 4.91 15.95
CA PRO A 49 -10.34 3.60 15.69
C PRO A 49 -11.10 2.87 14.57
N THR A 50 -10.39 2.42 13.56
CA THR A 50 -10.98 1.69 12.44
C THR A 50 -11.28 0.27 12.85
N VAL A 51 -12.49 -0.20 12.57
CA VAL A 51 -12.83 -1.63 12.58
C VAL A 51 -12.54 -2.23 11.21
N PHE A 52 -13.14 -1.63 10.19
CA PHE A 52 -12.96 -1.97 8.79
C PHE A 52 -13.58 -0.84 7.96
N ASP A 53 -12.88 -0.35 6.95
CA ASP A 53 -13.41 0.66 6.04
C ASP A 53 -12.92 0.43 4.61
N ASN A 54 -13.75 0.83 3.64
CA ASN A 54 -13.46 0.69 2.23
C ASN A 54 -13.57 2.03 1.53
N PHE A 55 -12.53 2.41 0.82
CA PHE A 55 -12.52 3.58 -0.04
C PHE A 55 -12.34 3.15 -1.49
N SER A 56 -12.79 3.94 -2.43
CA SER A 56 -12.51 3.75 -3.84
C SER A 56 -12.09 5.05 -4.51
N ALA A 57 -11.16 4.95 -5.44
CA ALA A 57 -10.70 6.08 -6.23
C ALA A 57 -10.51 5.66 -7.69
N ASN A 58 -11.01 6.47 -8.63
CA ASN A 58 -10.66 6.32 -10.04
C ASN A 58 -9.44 7.18 -10.33
N VAL A 59 -8.36 6.56 -10.75
CA VAL A 59 -7.09 7.24 -10.99
C VAL A 59 -6.57 6.93 -12.39
N LEU A 60 -5.90 7.92 -12.98
CA LEU A 60 -5.22 7.76 -14.25
C LEU A 60 -3.74 7.50 -13.98
N VAL A 61 -3.24 6.33 -14.36
CA VAL A 61 -1.83 5.95 -14.25
C VAL A 61 -1.33 5.46 -15.59
N ASP A 62 -0.25 6.07 -16.09
CA ASP A 62 0.36 5.74 -17.38
C ASP A 62 -0.66 5.70 -18.55
N GLY A 63 -1.65 6.61 -18.54
CA GLY A 63 -2.70 6.71 -19.54
C GLY A 63 -3.84 5.69 -19.41
N GLN A 64 -3.83 4.85 -18.38
CA GLN A 64 -4.90 3.88 -18.10
C GLN A 64 -5.75 4.33 -16.91
N THR A 65 -7.07 4.26 -17.07
CA THR A 65 -7.98 4.47 -15.95
C THR A 65 -8.05 3.22 -15.10
N VAL A 66 -7.75 3.36 -13.81
CA VAL A 66 -7.76 2.28 -12.81
C VAL A 66 -8.80 2.61 -11.76
N ASN A 67 -9.64 1.64 -11.42
CA ASN A 67 -10.49 1.69 -10.24
C ASN A 67 -9.72 1.07 -9.07
N LEU A 68 -9.27 1.90 -8.15
CA LEU A 68 -8.49 1.49 -6.98
C LEU A 68 -9.41 1.29 -5.79
N GLY A 69 -9.61 0.04 -5.39
CA GLY A 69 -10.29 -0.33 -4.15
C GLY A 69 -9.30 -0.34 -3.00
N LEU A 70 -9.51 0.51 -2.01
CA LEU A 70 -8.66 0.69 -0.85
C LEU A 70 -9.33 0.08 0.37
N TRP A 71 -8.68 -0.91 0.98
CA TRP A 71 -9.21 -1.66 2.11
C TRP A 71 -8.41 -1.33 3.36
N ASP A 72 -9.04 -0.58 4.28
CA ASP A 72 -8.48 -0.30 5.59
C ASP A 72 -8.77 -1.45 6.55
N THR A 73 -7.77 -1.89 7.30
CA THR A 73 -7.92 -2.99 8.24
C THR A 73 -7.57 -2.56 9.65
N ALA A 74 -8.30 -3.11 10.64
CA ALA A 74 -7.96 -2.90 12.03
C ALA A 74 -6.60 -3.54 12.38
N GLY A 75 -5.72 -2.76 13.02
CA GLY A 75 -4.44 -3.24 13.53
C GLY A 75 -4.53 -3.94 14.88
N GLN A 76 -5.66 -3.80 15.57
CA GLN A 76 -5.92 -4.37 16.90
C GLN A 76 -6.07 -5.89 16.84
N GLU A 77 -5.74 -6.55 17.95
CA GLU A 77 -5.73 -8.03 18.02
C GLU A 77 -7.11 -8.65 18.04
N ASP A 78 -8.10 -7.93 18.53
CA ASP A 78 -9.50 -8.36 18.56
C ASP A 78 -10.04 -8.74 17.16
N TYR A 79 -9.46 -8.17 16.12
CA TYR A 79 -9.87 -8.40 14.73
C TYR A 79 -9.02 -9.44 13.98
N ASN A 80 -8.13 -10.18 14.66
CA ASN A 80 -7.24 -11.15 14.03
C ASN A 80 -7.96 -12.21 13.19
N ARG A 81 -9.19 -12.60 13.59
CA ARG A 81 -10.00 -13.60 12.85
C ARG A 81 -10.71 -13.02 11.65
N LEU A 82 -11.06 -11.74 11.67
CA LEU A 82 -11.81 -11.08 10.59
C LEU A 82 -10.89 -10.46 9.53
N ARG A 83 -9.75 -9.94 9.95
CA ARG A 83 -8.79 -9.27 9.06
C ARG A 83 -8.36 -10.10 7.84
N PRO A 84 -8.08 -11.41 7.94
CA PRO A 84 -7.70 -12.22 6.78
C PRO A 84 -8.78 -12.33 5.69
N LEU A 85 -10.06 -12.09 6.03
CA LEU A 85 -11.13 -12.04 5.02
C LEU A 85 -10.90 -10.91 4.00
N SER A 86 -10.24 -9.82 4.44
CA SER A 86 -9.87 -8.71 3.57
C SER A 86 -8.76 -9.05 2.58
N TYR A 87 -7.94 -10.07 2.86
CA TYR A 87 -6.77 -10.43 2.05
C TYR A 87 -7.13 -11.17 0.76
N ARG A 88 -8.31 -11.79 0.74
CA ARG A 88 -8.76 -12.55 -0.43
C ARG A 88 -8.89 -11.63 -1.66
N GLY A 89 -8.19 -12.00 -2.73
CA GLY A 89 -8.22 -11.23 -3.97
C GLY A 89 -7.47 -9.90 -3.91
N ALA A 90 -6.58 -9.71 -2.92
CA ALA A 90 -5.70 -8.55 -2.89
C ALA A 90 -4.68 -8.63 -4.04
N ASP A 91 -4.47 -7.51 -4.72
CA ASP A 91 -3.44 -7.37 -5.76
C ASP A 91 -2.13 -6.84 -5.17
N VAL A 92 -2.20 -6.09 -4.06
CA VAL A 92 -1.05 -5.51 -3.37
C VAL A 92 -1.36 -5.26 -1.90
N PHE A 93 -0.36 -5.43 -1.03
CA PHE A 93 -0.41 -4.99 0.36
C PHE A 93 0.42 -3.72 0.58
N LEU A 94 -0.15 -2.75 1.30
CA LEU A 94 0.58 -1.69 1.97
C LEU A 94 0.81 -2.11 3.42
N LEU A 95 2.03 -2.49 3.76
CA LEU A 95 2.40 -2.90 5.10
C LEU A 95 3.02 -1.72 5.84
N ALA A 96 2.25 -1.13 6.76
CA ALA A 96 2.56 0.14 7.39
C ALA A 96 3.10 -0.02 8.82
N PHE A 97 4.13 0.74 9.14
CA PHE A 97 4.61 0.99 10.49
C PHE A 97 4.86 2.49 10.71
N SER A 98 4.93 2.92 11.95
CA SER A 98 5.21 4.32 12.28
C SER A 98 6.70 4.55 12.49
N LEU A 99 7.27 5.56 11.82
CA LEU A 99 8.69 5.95 11.93
C LEU A 99 9.11 6.43 13.34
N ILE A 100 8.14 6.61 14.23
CA ILE A 100 8.33 7.01 15.62
C ILE A 100 7.88 5.93 16.62
N SER A 101 7.69 4.69 16.15
CA SER A 101 7.26 3.57 16.99
C SER A 101 8.09 2.31 16.69
N ARG A 102 9.08 2.06 17.53
CA ARG A 102 9.91 0.85 17.45
C ARG A 102 9.11 -0.44 17.53
N PRO A 103 8.10 -0.56 18.42
CA PRO A 103 7.26 -1.76 18.47
C PRO A 103 6.57 -2.04 17.12
N SER A 104 6.00 -1.01 16.48
CA SER A 104 5.31 -1.20 15.20
C SER A 104 6.27 -1.63 14.07
N TYR A 105 7.51 -1.16 14.08
CA TYR A 105 8.58 -1.59 13.18
C TYR A 105 8.95 -3.06 13.40
N GLU A 106 9.14 -3.48 14.64
CA GLU A 106 9.48 -4.86 14.98
C GLU A 106 8.34 -5.84 14.66
N ASN A 107 7.10 -5.43 14.85
CA ASN A 107 5.92 -6.22 14.53
C ASN A 107 5.77 -6.51 13.03
N ILE A 108 6.40 -5.73 12.14
CA ILE A 108 6.45 -6.05 10.72
C ILE A 108 6.96 -7.48 10.50
N SER A 109 8.11 -7.82 11.07
CA SER A 109 8.71 -9.15 10.92
C SER A 109 8.10 -10.19 11.83
N LYS A 110 7.73 -9.81 13.06
CA LYS A 110 7.29 -10.75 14.11
C LYS A 110 5.82 -11.17 13.94
N LYS A 111 4.96 -10.27 13.47
CA LYS A 111 3.50 -10.48 13.40
C LYS A 111 2.98 -10.44 11.97
N TRP A 112 3.24 -9.34 11.25
CA TRP A 112 2.54 -9.05 10.00
C TRP A 112 3.01 -9.93 8.84
N ILE A 113 4.31 -10.11 8.67
CA ILE A 113 4.84 -10.95 7.59
C ILE A 113 4.42 -12.42 7.73
N PRO A 114 4.49 -13.05 8.92
CA PRO A 114 3.94 -14.39 9.10
C PRO A 114 2.47 -14.49 8.73
N GLU A 115 1.64 -13.54 9.15
CA GLU A 115 0.21 -13.49 8.82
C GLU A 115 -0.03 -13.37 7.31
N LEU A 116 0.58 -12.38 6.67
CA LEU A 116 0.41 -12.16 5.23
C LEU A 116 0.90 -13.33 4.38
N ARG A 117 2.03 -13.94 4.74
CA ARG A 117 2.58 -15.10 4.02
C ARG A 117 1.76 -16.36 4.22
N HIS A 118 1.05 -16.49 5.36
CA HIS A 118 0.14 -17.59 5.59
C HIS A 118 -1.12 -17.48 4.73
N TYR A 119 -1.78 -16.32 4.70
CA TYR A 119 -3.07 -16.15 4.02
C TYR A 119 -2.97 -15.76 2.55
N ALA A 120 -1.92 -15.05 2.15
CA ALA A 120 -1.74 -14.52 0.80
C ALA A 120 -0.26 -14.48 0.37
N PRO A 121 0.41 -15.64 0.27
CA PRO A 121 1.87 -15.75 0.11
C PRO A 121 2.40 -15.13 -1.19
N SER A 122 1.58 -15.04 -2.23
CA SER A 122 1.99 -14.55 -3.56
C SER A 122 1.73 -13.06 -3.78
N VAL A 123 0.99 -12.42 -2.88
CA VAL A 123 0.65 -11.00 -3.02
C VAL A 123 1.89 -10.15 -2.71
N PRO A 124 2.27 -9.23 -3.60
CA PRO A 124 3.41 -8.35 -3.39
C PRO A 124 3.14 -7.32 -2.29
N ILE A 125 4.20 -6.93 -1.59
CA ILE A 125 4.15 -6.03 -0.44
C ILE A 125 4.96 -4.78 -0.75
N ILE A 126 4.38 -3.61 -0.44
CA ILE A 126 5.09 -2.33 -0.29
C ILE A 126 5.18 -2.03 1.21
N LEU A 127 6.38 -1.82 1.70
CA LEU A 127 6.62 -1.39 3.07
C LEU A 127 6.47 0.13 3.16
N VAL A 128 5.70 0.61 4.13
CA VAL A 128 5.39 2.04 4.28
C VAL A 128 5.77 2.52 5.68
N GLY A 129 6.72 3.47 5.76
CA GLY A 129 7.04 4.20 6.97
C GLY A 129 6.18 5.46 7.07
N THR A 130 5.29 5.51 8.04
CA THR A 130 4.36 6.63 8.24
C THR A 130 4.86 7.64 9.26
N LYS A 131 4.20 8.80 9.36
CA LYS A 131 4.50 9.88 10.33
C LYS A 131 5.94 10.43 10.18
N LEU A 132 6.40 10.53 8.93
CA LEU A 132 7.72 11.08 8.60
C LEU A 132 7.94 12.48 9.17
N ASP A 133 6.88 13.29 9.24
CA ASP A 133 6.87 14.64 9.82
C ASP A 133 7.28 14.69 11.29
N LEU A 134 7.06 13.62 12.04
CA LEU A 134 7.36 13.55 13.47
C LEU A 134 8.78 13.03 13.77
N ARG A 135 9.44 12.36 12.81
CA ARG A 135 10.76 11.77 13.03
C ARG A 135 11.84 12.81 13.37
N GLU A 136 11.73 14.01 12.80
CA GLU A 136 12.68 15.10 12.99
C GLU A 136 12.07 16.31 13.72
N ASP A 137 10.84 16.17 14.21
CA ASP A 137 10.15 17.20 14.97
C ASP A 137 10.74 17.27 16.38
N LYS A 138 11.54 18.32 16.64
CA LYS A 138 12.23 18.51 17.93
C LYS A 138 11.26 18.64 19.10
N GLN A 139 10.14 19.34 18.89
CA GLN A 139 9.15 19.51 19.95
C GLN A 139 8.51 18.17 20.30
N PHE A 140 8.11 17.40 19.30
CA PHE A 140 7.57 16.06 19.51
C PHE A 140 8.55 15.14 20.24
N LEU A 141 9.83 15.15 19.88
CA LEU A 141 10.86 14.32 20.52
C LEU A 141 11.16 14.74 21.95
N MET A 142 11.02 16.02 22.29
CA MET A 142 11.11 16.53 23.68
C MET A 142 9.90 16.09 24.52
N ASP A 143 8.69 16.16 23.94
CA ASP A 143 7.45 15.79 24.63
C ASP A 143 7.33 14.27 24.80
N TYR A 144 7.94 13.50 23.90
CA TYR A 144 7.92 12.04 23.88
C TYR A 144 9.34 11.43 23.81
N PRO A 145 10.16 11.55 24.87
CA PRO A 145 11.57 11.11 24.86
C PRO A 145 11.73 9.58 24.67
N GLY A 146 10.65 8.81 24.87
CA GLY A 146 10.61 7.37 24.60
C GLY A 146 10.24 6.99 23.17
N ALA A 147 10.00 7.95 22.29
CA ALA A 147 9.72 7.67 20.89
C ALA A 147 10.94 7.04 20.20
N GLY A 148 10.80 5.78 19.83
CA GLY A 148 11.85 5.03 19.13
C GLY A 148 11.85 5.36 17.63
N THR A 149 12.64 6.34 17.21
CA THR A 149 12.73 6.73 15.80
C THR A 149 13.41 5.65 14.96
N ILE A 150 12.90 5.45 13.75
CA ILE A 150 13.42 4.49 12.76
C ILE A 150 14.06 5.29 11.63
N SER A 151 15.33 5.00 11.33
CA SER A 151 16.04 5.62 10.22
C SER A 151 15.61 5.05 8.87
N THR A 152 15.85 5.79 7.79
CA THR A 152 15.60 5.32 6.41
C THR A 152 16.39 4.05 6.12
N GLN A 153 17.64 3.95 6.60
CA GLN A 153 18.46 2.76 6.41
C GLN A 153 17.83 1.53 7.07
N GLN A 154 17.30 1.65 8.28
CA GLN A 154 16.60 0.56 8.97
C GLN A 154 15.37 0.10 8.17
N GLY A 155 14.62 1.03 7.58
CA GLY A 155 13.48 0.72 6.72
C GLY A 155 13.90 -0.02 5.45
N GLU A 156 14.98 0.40 4.81
CA GLU A 156 15.55 -0.28 3.63
C GLU A 156 16.06 -1.69 3.95
N ASP A 157 16.68 -1.88 5.10
CA ASP A 157 17.16 -3.20 5.52
C ASP A 157 15.99 -4.13 5.86
N LEU A 158 14.95 -3.59 6.52
CA LEU A 158 13.71 -4.34 6.76
C LEU A 158 13.03 -4.73 5.46
N LYS A 159 12.93 -3.83 4.46
CA LYS A 159 12.41 -4.15 3.12
C LYS A 159 13.12 -5.36 2.53
N LYS A 160 14.45 -5.39 2.55
CA LYS A 160 15.25 -6.52 2.04
C LYS A 160 14.96 -7.80 2.82
N GLN A 161 14.95 -7.72 4.16
CA GLN A 161 14.71 -8.85 5.05
C GLN A 161 13.36 -9.53 4.78
N ILE A 162 12.29 -8.76 4.58
CA ILE A 162 10.94 -9.30 4.39
C ILE A 162 10.60 -9.60 2.93
N GLY A 163 11.47 -9.22 1.99
CA GLY A 163 11.22 -9.37 0.56
C GLY A 163 10.11 -8.43 0.03
N ALA A 164 9.96 -7.24 0.61
CA ALA A 164 9.07 -6.22 0.07
C ALA A 164 9.65 -5.63 -1.22
N VAL A 165 8.77 -5.30 -2.17
CA VAL A 165 9.19 -4.79 -3.49
C VAL A 165 9.72 -3.36 -3.39
N SER A 166 9.12 -2.55 -2.51
CA SER A 166 9.47 -1.15 -2.31
C SER A 166 9.35 -0.76 -0.85
N TYR A 167 10.11 0.26 -0.45
CA TYR A 167 9.97 0.97 0.81
C TYR A 167 9.76 2.45 0.54
N ILE A 168 8.74 3.04 1.16
CA ILE A 168 8.39 4.45 0.97
C ILE A 168 8.04 5.05 2.32
N GLU A 169 8.69 6.17 2.64
CA GLU A 169 8.38 6.97 3.83
C GLU A 169 7.40 8.09 3.46
N CYS A 170 6.39 8.32 4.29
CA CYS A 170 5.36 9.31 4.00
C CYS A 170 4.86 10.04 5.25
N SER A 171 4.28 11.21 5.02
CA SER A 171 3.52 11.98 6.00
C SER A 171 2.14 12.30 5.46
N SER A 172 1.12 11.70 6.06
CA SER A 172 -0.28 12.05 5.75
C SER A 172 -0.59 13.49 6.15
N LYS A 173 -0.07 13.95 7.30
CA LYS A 173 -0.28 15.31 7.81
C LYS A 173 0.26 16.39 6.87
N LYS A 174 1.43 16.14 6.26
CA LYS A 174 2.07 17.09 5.32
C LYS A 174 1.85 16.74 3.86
N GLN A 175 1.02 15.74 3.54
CA GLN A 175 0.78 15.23 2.18
C GLN A 175 2.07 14.80 1.45
N HIS A 176 3.14 14.52 2.22
CA HIS A 176 4.43 14.14 1.64
C HIS A 176 4.43 12.66 1.28
N ASN A 177 4.75 12.35 0.03
CA ASN A 177 4.82 10.99 -0.52
C ASN A 177 3.52 10.17 -0.43
N VAL A 178 2.38 10.74 -0.04
CA VAL A 178 1.11 10.03 0.01
C VAL A 178 0.76 9.49 -1.37
N LYS A 179 0.74 10.34 -2.39
CA LYS A 179 0.48 9.92 -3.78
C LYS A 179 1.51 8.89 -4.27
N THR A 180 2.78 9.04 -3.93
CA THR A 180 3.86 8.12 -4.32
C THR A 180 3.62 6.69 -3.85
N VAL A 181 3.09 6.51 -2.62
CA VAL A 181 2.74 5.19 -2.07
C VAL A 181 1.70 4.49 -2.94
N PHE A 182 0.63 5.19 -3.30
CA PHE A 182 -0.46 4.59 -4.09
C PHE A 182 -0.09 4.42 -5.57
N ASP A 183 0.64 5.35 -6.17
CA ASP A 183 1.17 5.19 -7.53
C ASP A 183 2.08 3.95 -7.63
N ALA A 184 2.92 3.71 -6.61
CA ALA A 184 3.76 2.51 -6.55
C ALA A 184 2.90 1.24 -6.42
N ALA A 185 1.85 1.26 -5.58
CA ALA A 185 0.93 0.13 -5.43
C ALA A 185 0.20 -0.21 -6.73
N ILE A 186 -0.31 0.81 -7.43
CA ILE A 186 -1.00 0.63 -8.70
C ILE A 186 -0.05 0.06 -9.75
N LYS A 187 1.15 0.64 -9.90
CA LYS A 187 2.16 0.16 -10.84
C LYS A 187 2.56 -1.29 -10.58
N LEU A 188 2.72 -1.63 -9.30
CA LEU A 188 3.07 -3.00 -8.90
C LEU A 188 1.95 -4.01 -9.22
N ALA A 189 0.68 -3.63 -9.06
CA ALA A 189 -0.47 -4.45 -9.39
C ALA A 189 -0.71 -4.55 -10.92
N LEU A 190 -0.40 -3.48 -11.67
CA LEU A 190 -0.49 -3.48 -13.13
C LEU A 190 0.65 -4.31 -13.78
N TYR A 191 1.85 -4.20 -13.23
CA TYR A 191 3.07 -4.78 -13.78
C TYR A 191 3.81 -5.62 -12.70
N PRO A 192 3.22 -6.74 -12.26
CA PRO A 192 3.84 -7.55 -11.22
C PRO A 192 5.21 -8.10 -11.68
N PRO A 193 6.21 -8.13 -10.81
CA PRO A 193 7.50 -8.70 -11.14
C PRO A 193 7.33 -10.17 -11.57
N LYS A 194 7.99 -10.57 -12.66
CA LYS A 194 7.93 -11.95 -13.17
C LYS A 194 8.37 -12.92 -12.07
N SER A 195 7.52 -13.87 -11.74
CA SER A 195 7.85 -14.87 -10.72
C SER A 195 9.06 -15.72 -11.17
N GLU A 196 9.92 -16.13 -10.24
CA GLU A 196 11.10 -16.98 -10.57
C GLU A 196 10.72 -18.30 -11.28
N LYS A 197 9.49 -18.79 -11.05
CA LYS A 197 8.96 -19.97 -11.78
C LYS A 197 8.80 -19.73 -13.28
N GLN A 198 8.52 -18.49 -13.70
CA GLN A 198 8.47 -18.15 -15.14
C GLN A 198 9.87 -18.00 -15.73
N LYS A 199 10.85 -17.52 -14.96
CA LYS A 199 12.26 -17.47 -15.42
C LYS A 199 12.83 -18.87 -15.69
N ARG A 200 12.54 -19.87 -14.85
CA ARG A 200 12.99 -21.26 -15.05
C ARG A 200 12.33 -21.94 -16.26
N LYS A 201 11.05 -21.66 -16.57
CA LYS A 201 10.41 -22.20 -17.79
C LYS A 201 11.00 -21.63 -19.08
N LEU A 202 11.40 -20.37 -19.11
CA LEU A 202 12.03 -19.74 -20.28
C LEU A 202 13.49 -20.21 -20.51
N SER A 203 14.21 -20.61 -19.46
CA SER A 203 15.58 -21.13 -19.61
C SER A 203 15.64 -22.61 -20.07
N ILE A 204 14.56 -23.37 -19.91
CA ILE A 204 14.48 -24.77 -20.34
C ILE A 204 14.06 -24.88 -21.81
N CYS A 205 13.39 -23.88 -22.39
CA CYS A 205 13.01 -23.87 -23.83
C CYS A 205 14.12 -23.37 -24.77
N SER A 206 15.29 -22.99 -24.29
CA SER A 206 16.40 -22.53 -25.13
C SER A 206 17.50 -23.56 -25.33
N VAL A 207 17.26 -24.84 -24.97
CA VAL A 207 18.16 -25.94 -25.23
C VAL A 207 17.37 -27.08 -25.90
N LEU A 208 17.07 -26.88 -27.18
CA LEU A 208 16.74 -27.92 -28.19
C LEU A 208 17.10 -27.39 -29.57
#